data_09e8d2480c0a34bbbf40e83baf6008e4
#
_entry.id   09e8d2480c0a34bbbf40e83baf6008e4
#
_cell.length_a   1.000
_cell.length_b   1.000
_cell.length_c   1.000
_cell.angle_alpha   90.00
_cell.angle_beta   90.00
_cell.angle_gamma   90.00
#
_symmetry.space_group_name_H-M   'P 1'
#
loop_
_entity.id
_entity.type
_entity.pdbx_description
1 polymer ?
#
loop_
_entity_poly.entity_id
_entity_poly.type
_entity_poly.pdbx_seq_one_letter_code
_entity_poly.pdbx_strand_id
1 'polypeptide(L)'
;MRIIPEDYAIPSHYKHWVGDKAEDYIGPFFFYLDEDTPRTAFRIQDHNCNAHDSIHGGILMAFADYTLCIGANMGESESVVTVSCSNEFVAPAYRGDLLEGECRVIRRGKSMVFTRCELKVGEKTVLNSSGVIKRIMNK
;
A
#
# COMPACT_ATOMS: atom_id res chain seq x y z
N MET A 1 -14.37 12.55 -11.16
CA MET A 1 -15.00 11.32 -10.63
C MET A 1 -14.42 11.02 -9.24
N ARG A 2 -15.29 10.72 -8.30
CA ARG A 2 -14.87 10.43 -6.93
C ARG A 2 -14.62 8.94 -6.77
N ILE A 3 -13.48 8.57 -6.17
CA ILE A 3 -13.12 7.19 -5.89
C ILE A 3 -13.47 6.90 -4.44
N ILE A 4 -14.34 5.93 -4.22
CA ILE A 4 -14.80 5.55 -2.88
C ILE A 4 -14.58 4.06 -2.64
N PRO A 5 -14.24 3.66 -1.40
CA PRO A 5 -13.92 2.26 -1.11
C PRO A 5 -15.09 1.31 -1.32
N GLU A 6 -16.32 1.77 -1.10
CA GLU A 6 -17.51 0.93 -1.22
C GLU A 6 -17.70 0.38 -2.64
N ASP A 7 -17.23 1.11 -3.67
CA ASP A 7 -17.30 0.65 -5.04
C ASP A 7 -16.43 -0.58 -5.31
N TYR A 8 -15.51 -0.87 -4.38
CA TYR A 8 -14.59 -1.99 -4.47
C TYR A 8 -14.82 -3.02 -3.36
N ALA A 9 -15.97 -2.93 -2.68
CA ALA A 9 -16.31 -3.77 -1.54
C ALA A 9 -15.23 -3.71 -0.45
N ILE A 10 -14.76 -2.51 -0.19
CA ILE A 10 -13.78 -2.20 0.86
C ILE A 10 -14.52 -1.39 1.94
N PRO A 11 -14.24 -1.65 3.23
CA PRO A 11 -14.94 -0.94 4.32
C PRO A 11 -14.84 0.57 4.21
N SER A 12 -15.90 1.27 4.60
CA SER A 12 -16.06 2.71 4.38
C SER A 12 -15.11 3.58 5.20
N HIS A 13 -14.46 3.03 6.22
CA HIS A 13 -13.50 3.80 7.01
C HIS A 13 -12.16 3.99 6.30
N TYR A 14 -11.91 3.24 5.24
CA TYR A 14 -10.72 3.46 4.41
C TYR A 14 -10.87 4.74 3.58
N LYS A 15 -9.76 5.42 3.37
CA LYS A 15 -9.70 6.70 2.66
C LYS A 15 -8.91 6.57 1.37
N HIS A 16 -9.23 7.43 0.41
CA HIS A 16 -8.52 7.50 -0.86
C HIS A 16 -7.53 8.66 -0.83
N TRP A 17 -6.30 8.40 -1.29
CA TRP A 17 -5.30 9.44 -1.46
C TRP A 17 -5.49 10.07 -2.83
N VAL A 18 -5.93 11.32 -2.86
CA VAL A 18 -6.26 12.02 -4.11
C VAL A 18 -4.99 12.53 -4.81
N GLY A 19 -4.91 12.30 -6.10
CA GLY A 19 -3.90 12.94 -6.94
C GLY A 19 -2.82 12.03 -7.50
N ASP A 20 -2.79 10.75 -7.11
CA ASP A 20 -1.83 9.80 -7.67
C ASP A 20 -2.49 9.00 -8.79
N LYS A 21 -2.23 9.43 -10.03
CA LYS A 21 -2.88 8.83 -11.21
C LYS A 21 -2.46 7.39 -11.44
N ALA A 22 -1.18 7.06 -11.18
CA ALA A 22 -0.69 5.71 -11.38
C ALA A 22 -1.34 4.75 -10.40
N GLU A 23 -1.41 5.12 -9.13
CA GLU A 23 -2.06 4.30 -8.10
C GLU A 23 -3.54 4.13 -8.40
N ASP A 24 -4.21 5.18 -8.83
CA ASP A 24 -5.63 5.12 -9.18
C ASP A 24 -5.89 4.19 -10.36
N TYR A 25 -4.97 4.18 -11.32
CA TYR A 25 -5.12 3.36 -12.53
C TYR A 25 -4.94 1.86 -12.22
N ILE A 26 -3.92 1.51 -11.44
CA ILE A 26 -3.64 0.10 -11.12
C ILE A 26 -4.39 -0.39 -9.89
N GLY A 27 -4.85 0.53 -9.01
CA GLY A 27 -5.63 0.22 -7.82
C GLY A 27 -7.13 0.29 -8.06
N PRO A 28 -7.84 1.23 -7.43
CA PRO A 28 -7.27 2.19 -6.49
C PRO A 28 -6.88 1.57 -5.16
N PHE A 29 -5.98 2.25 -4.45
CA PHE A 29 -5.52 1.84 -3.13
C PHE A 29 -6.15 2.74 -2.06
N PHE A 30 -6.32 2.19 -0.86
CA PHE A 30 -6.98 2.91 0.23
C PHE A 30 -6.18 2.75 1.52
N PHE A 31 -6.36 3.69 2.45
CA PHE A 31 -5.63 3.67 3.72
C PHE A 31 -6.50 4.19 4.87
N TYR A 32 -6.09 3.88 6.08
CA TYR A 32 -6.55 4.56 7.29
C TYR A 32 -5.54 4.34 8.41
N LEU A 33 -5.64 5.14 9.47
CA LEU A 33 -4.81 4.94 10.65
C LEU A 33 -5.66 4.29 11.74
N ASP A 34 -5.26 3.08 12.13
CA ASP A 34 -5.92 2.32 13.18
C ASP A 34 -5.10 2.55 14.46
N GLU A 35 -5.52 3.52 15.27
CA GLU A 35 -4.79 3.92 16.48
C GLU A 35 -3.30 4.16 16.19
N ASP A 36 -3.03 4.98 15.18
CA ASP A 36 -1.68 5.32 14.70
C ASP A 36 -0.94 4.19 13.97
N THR A 37 -1.59 3.05 13.73
CA THR A 37 -1.03 2.00 12.88
C THR A 37 -1.53 2.22 11.45
N PRO A 38 -0.64 2.51 10.49
CA PRO A 38 -1.06 2.68 9.09
C PRO A 38 -1.54 1.36 8.52
N ARG A 39 -2.76 1.37 7.98
CA ARG A 39 -3.36 0.20 7.32
C ARG A 39 -3.79 0.58 5.92
N THR A 40 -3.68 -0.38 5.01
CA THR A 40 -4.03 -0.17 3.60
C THR A 40 -4.91 -1.30 3.09
N ALA A 41 -5.63 -1.05 2.00
CA ALA A 41 -6.48 -2.07 1.40
C ALA A 41 -6.54 -1.89 -0.11
N PHE A 42 -6.65 -3.02 -0.80
CA PHE A 42 -6.68 -3.09 -2.24
C PHE A 42 -7.50 -4.32 -2.66
N ARG A 43 -8.55 -4.11 -3.45
CA ARG A 43 -9.32 -5.22 -4.01
C ARG A 43 -8.72 -5.61 -5.35
N ILE A 44 -8.22 -6.84 -5.45
CA ILE A 44 -7.57 -7.32 -6.67
C ILE A 44 -8.60 -7.49 -7.77
N GLN A 45 -8.38 -6.81 -8.89
CA GLN A 45 -9.28 -6.84 -10.04
C GLN A 45 -8.68 -7.66 -11.17
N ASP A 46 -9.51 -7.99 -12.16
CA ASP A 46 -9.11 -8.81 -13.29
C ASP A 46 -7.85 -8.26 -13.98
N HIS A 47 -7.80 -6.96 -14.23
CA HIS A 47 -6.68 -6.34 -14.94
C HIS A 47 -5.40 -6.22 -14.10
N ASN A 48 -5.45 -6.61 -12.83
CA ASN A 48 -4.27 -6.68 -11.96
C ASN A 48 -3.58 -8.03 -12.03
N CYS A 49 -4.16 -8.99 -12.72
CA CYS A 49 -3.73 -10.37 -12.66
C CYS A 49 -2.92 -10.78 -13.88
N ASN A 50 -2.04 -11.77 -13.67
CA ASN A 50 -1.28 -12.41 -14.73
C ASN A 50 -2.12 -13.52 -15.38
N ALA A 51 -1.50 -14.33 -16.26
CA ALA A 51 -2.18 -15.39 -16.98
C ALA A 51 -2.70 -16.51 -16.08
N HIS A 52 -2.30 -16.57 -14.83
CA HIS A 52 -2.73 -17.59 -13.85
C HIS A 52 -3.79 -17.06 -12.89
N ASP A 53 -4.39 -15.91 -13.18
CA ASP A 53 -5.34 -15.20 -12.31
C ASP A 53 -4.78 -14.80 -10.96
N SER A 54 -3.48 -14.85 -10.77
CA SER A 54 -2.86 -14.31 -9.57
C SER A 54 -2.35 -12.90 -9.83
N ILE A 55 -2.27 -12.09 -8.76
CA ILE A 55 -1.83 -10.71 -8.88
C ILE A 55 -0.42 -10.63 -9.50
N HIS A 56 -0.25 -9.74 -10.45
CA HIS A 56 1.05 -9.47 -11.06
C HIS A 56 2.01 -8.94 -9.99
N GLY A 57 3.23 -9.52 -9.94
CA GLY A 57 4.21 -9.14 -8.91
C GLY A 57 4.56 -7.67 -8.90
N GLY A 58 4.62 -7.02 -10.07
CA GLY A 58 4.91 -5.59 -10.15
C GLY A 58 3.81 -4.73 -9.52
N ILE A 59 2.55 -5.14 -9.68
CA ILE A 59 1.42 -4.43 -9.08
C ILE A 59 1.41 -4.65 -7.57
N LEU A 60 1.73 -5.86 -7.14
CA LEU A 60 1.85 -6.17 -5.71
C LEU A 60 2.95 -5.32 -5.06
N MET A 61 4.09 -5.13 -5.74
CA MET A 61 5.15 -4.24 -5.27
C MET A 61 4.69 -2.77 -5.22
N ALA A 62 3.88 -2.34 -6.18
CA ALA A 62 3.34 -0.98 -6.17
C ALA A 62 2.46 -0.74 -4.95
N PHE A 63 1.63 -1.72 -4.58
CA PHE A 63 0.81 -1.61 -3.39
C PHE A 63 1.66 -1.65 -2.11
N ALA A 64 2.72 -2.47 -2.10
CA ALA A 64 3.67 -2.47 -0.98
C ALA A 64 4.34 -1.11 -0.82
N ASP A 65 4.79 -0.51 -1.91
CA ASP A 65 5.40 0.82 -1.92
C ASP A 65 4.42 1.87 -1.36
N TYR A 66 3.18 1.85 -1.82
CA TYR A 66 2.12 2.69 -1.31
C TYR A 66 1.98 2.54 0.22
N THR A 67 1.94 1.30 0.69
CA THR A 67 1.78 1.00 2.12
C THR A 67 2.96 1.56 2.94
N LEU A 68 4.18 1.37 2.44
CA LEU A 68 5.38 1.91 3.09
C LEU A 68 5.36 3.44 3.15
N CYS A 69 4.89 4.09 2.09
CA CYS A 69 4.81 5.54 2.02
C CYS A 69 3.73 6.11 2.95
N ILE A 70 2.57 5.43 3.06
CA ILE A 70 1.54 5.82 4.04
C ILE A 70 2.11 5.70 5.46
N GLY A 71 2.90 4.67 5.73
CA GLY A 71 3.60 4.55 7.01
C GLY A 71 4.57 5.70 7.25
N ALA A 72 5.30 6.11 6.21
CA ALA A 72 6.30 7.17 6.34
C ALA A 72 5.68 8.53 6.62
N ASN A 73 4.57 8.87 5.95
CA ASN A 73 3.91 10.16 6.16
C ASN A 73 2.74 10.12 7.14
N MET A 74 2.40 8.94 7.65
CA MET A 74 1.29 8.72 8.59
C MET A 74 -0.05 9.23 8.05
N GLY A 75 -0.25 9.09 6.74
CA GLY A 75 -1.48 9.56 6.08
C GLY A 75 -1.60 11.08 5.98
N GLU A 76 -0.56 11.80 6.33
CA GLU A 76 -0.53 13.25 6.24
C GLU A 76 -0.05 13.71 4.86
N SER A 77 -0.20 15.01 4.58
CA SER A 77 0.14 15.56 3.26
C SER A 77 1.63 15.74 3.01
N GLU A 78 2.48 15.30 3.93
CA GLU A 78 3.93 15.37 3.76
C GLU A 78 4.37 14.58 2.53
N SER A 79 5.14 15.19 1.64
CA SER A 79 5.66 14.53 0.46
C SER A 79 6.81 13.62 0.81
N VAL A 80 6.79 12.41 0.27
CA VAL A 80 7.84 11.43 0.47
C VAL A 80 8.18 10.76 -0.86
N VAL A 81 9.42 10.25 -0.98
CA VAL A 81 9.81 9.43 -2.12
C VAL A 81 10.54 8.19 -1.63
N THR A 82 10.32 7.09 -2.29
CA THR A 82 10.96 5.82 -1.95
C THR A 82 12.41 5.81 -2.44
N VAL A 83 13.34 5.56 -1.54
CA VAL A 83 14.76 5.43 -1.86
C VAL A 83 15.08 3.97 -2.19
N SER A 84 14.58 3.05 -1.37
CA SER A 84 14.76 1.63 -1.62
C SER A 84 13.56 0.87 -1.07
N CYS A 85 13.26 -0.25 -1.72
CA CYS A 85 12.14 -1.10 -1.35
C CYS A 85 12.53 -2.54 -1.64
N SER A 86 12.58 -3.38 -0.60
CA SER A 86 12.93 -4.79 -0.72
C SER A 86 11.72 -5.64 -0.43
N ASN A 87 11.40 -6.58 -1.31
CA ASN A 87 10.18 -7.36 -1.24
C ASN A 87 10.48 -8.85 -1.23
N GLU A 88 9.75 -9.58 -0.38
CA GLU A 88 9.74 -11.04 -0.39
C GLU A 88 8.34 -11.49 -0.74
N PHE A 89 8.21 -12.22 -1.85
CA PHE A 89 6.93 -12.76 -2.31
C PHE A 89 6.72 -14.10 -1.61
N VAL A 90 5.71 -14.16 -0.73
CA VAL A 90 5.51 -15.32 0.15
C VAL A 90 4.45 -16.27 -0.37
N ALA A 91 3.32 -15.73 -0.88
CA ALA A 91 2.21 -16.54 -1.37
C ALA A 91 1.45 -15.77 -2.44
N PRO A 92 0.74 -16.48 -3.36
CA PRO A 92 -0.06 -15.79 -4.36
C PRO A 92 -1.35 -15.22 -3.76
N ALA A 93 -1.87 -14.18 -4.40
CA ALA A 93 -3.20 -13.66 -4.14
C ALA A 93 -3.94 -13.58 -5.48
N TYR A 94 -5.26 -13.66 -5.44
CA TYR A 94 -6.05 -13.89 -6.65
C TYR A 94 -7.09 -12.81 -6.86
N ARG A 95 -7.59 -12.74 -8.09
CA ARG A 95 -8.68 -11.86 -8.45
C ARG A 95 -9.84 -11.99 -7.45
N GLY A 96 -10.33 -10.84 -6.98
CA GLY A 96 -11.42 -10.78 -6.00
C GLY A 96 -10.97 -10.78 -4.56
N ASP A 97 -9.73 -11.15 -4.27
CA ASP A 97 -9.21 -11.12 -2.91
C ASP A 97 -9.08 -9.67 -2.40
N LEU A 98 -9.34 -9.49 -1.12
CA LEU A 98 -9.03 -8.23 -0.43
C LEU A 98 -7.63 -8.33 0.16
N LEU A 99 -6.73 -7.55 -0.41
CA LEU A 99 -5.36 -7.49 0.07
C LEU A 99 -5.28 -6.34 1.07
N GLU A 100 -4.80 -6.64 2.27
CA GLU A 100 -4.67 -5.65 3.33
C GLU A 100 -3.23 -5.54 3.77
N GLY A 101 -2.79 -4.30 4.00
CA GLY A 101 -1.46 -4.02 4.45
C GLY A 101 -1.44 -3.43 5.84
N GLU A 102 -0.39 -3.73 6.57
CA GLU A 102 -0.10 -3.12 7.86
C GLU A 102 1.33 -2.64 7.83
N CYS A 103 1.55 -1.38 8.14
CA CYS A 103 2.88 -0.78 8.12
C CYS A 103 3.35 -0.46 9.52
N ARG A 104 4.63 -0.73 9.75
CA ARG A 104 5.30 -0.38 10.99
C ARG A 104 6.49 0.52 10.69
N VAL A 105 6.56 1.66 11.39
CA VAL A 105 7.71 2.56 11.30
C VAL A 105 8.78 2.04 12.25
N ILE A 106 9.94 1.68 11.69
CA ILE A 106 11.08 1.19 12.47
C ILE A 106 11.82 2.36 13.09
N ARG A 107 12.05 3.40 12.26
CA ARG A 107 12.72 4.62 12.72
C ARG A 107 12.29 5.78 11.84
N ARG A 108 11.90 6.88 12.47
CA ARG A 108 11.56 8.11 11.78
C ARG A 108 12.68 9.13 12.06
N GLY A 109 13.60 9.27 11.10
CA GLY A 109 14.67 10.23 11.18
C GLY A 109 14.25 11.59 10.63
N LYS A 110 15.18 12.54 10.63
CA LYS A 110 14.93 13.89 10.14
C LYS A 110 14.61 13.90 8.64
N SER A 111 15.34 13.11 7.85
CA SER A 111 15.16 13.07 6.40
C SER A 111 14.76 11.71 5.87
N MET A 112 15.02 10.66 6.61
CA MET A 112 14.71 9.28 6.19
C MET A 112 13.81 8.59 7.18
N VAL A 113 12.87 7.80 6.66
CA VAL A 113 11.99 6.96 7.47
C VAL A 113 12.22 5.51 7.05
N PHE A 114 12.45 4.64 8.02
CA PHE A 114 12.62 3.21 7.78
C PHE A 114 11.33 2.53 8.14
N THR A 115 10.70 1.86 7.16
CA THR A 115 9.38 1.27 7.33
C THR A 115 9.39 -0.18 6.89
N ARG A 116 8.46 -0.96 7.44
CA ARG A 116 8.20 -2.33 7.04
C ARG A 116 6.72 -2.54 6.94
N CYS A 117 6.31 -3.40 6.00
CA CYS A 117 4.90 -3.77 5.91
C CYS A 117 4.74 -5.24 5.58
N GLU A 118 3.57 -5.74 5.93
CA GLU A 118 3.14 -7.08 5.59
C GLU A 118 1.81 -6.94 4.86
N LEU A 119 1.69 -7.61 3.72
CA LEU A 119 0.46 -7.64 2.94
C LEU A 119 -0.17 -9.01 3.10
N LYS A 120 -1.46 -9.04 3.43
CA LYS A 120 -2.19 -10.29 3.73
C LYS A 120 -3.52 -10.36 3.01
N VAL A 121 -3.93 -11.58 2.73
CA VAL A 121 -5.33 -11.91 2.40
C VAL A 121 -5.83 -12.76 3.58
N GLY A 122 -6.70 -12.18 4.40
CA GLY A 122 -7.09 -12.80 5.67
C GLY A 122 -5.87 -13.05 6.55
N GLU A 123 -5.65 -14.30 6.95
CA GLU A 123 -4.49 -14.68 7.77
C GLU A 123 -3.25 -15.06 6.95
N LYS A 124 -3.40 -15.13 5.62
CA LYS A 124 -2.31 -15.57 4.75
C LYS A 124 -1.41 -14.40 4.38
N THR A 125 -0.12 -14.49 4.74
CA THR A 125 0.87 -13.50 4.32
C THR A 125 1.17 -13.70 2.83
N VAL A 126 1.05 -12.62 2.07
CA VAL A 126 1.29 -12.60 0.63
C VAL A 126 2.65 -12.02 0.31
N LEU A 127 3.02 -10.95 1.02
CA LEU A 127 4.29 -10.26 0.76
C LEU A 127 4.78 -9.57 2.04
N ASN A 128 6.10 -9.63 2.25
CA ASN A 128 6.78 -8.79 3.24
C ASN A 128 7.63 -7.77 2.51
N SER A 129 7.62 -6.54 3.00
CA SER A 129 8.38 -5.47 2.38
C SER A 129 9.08 -4.62 3.43
N SER A 130 10.26 -4.13 3.10
CA SER A 130 10.95 -3.13 3.90
C SER A 130 11.40 -2.00 2.99
N GLY A 131 11.32 -0.77 3.49
CA GLY A 131 11.64 0.39 2.69
C GLY A 131 12.39 1.46 3.43
N VAL A 132 13.13 2.24 2.65
CA VAL A 132 13.74 3.48 3.09
C VAL A 132 13.05 4.58 2.30
N ILE A 133 12.39 5.48 3.01
CA ILE A 133 11.56 6.52 2.43
C ILE A 133 12.17 7.87 2.79
N LYS A 134 12.40 8.71 1.80
CA LYS A 134 12.96 10.04 2.02
C LYS A 134 11.83 11.06 2.19
N ARG A 135 11.94 11.88 3.22
CA ARG A 135 11.04 13.01 3.43
C ARG A 135 11.47 14.17 2.54
N ILE A 136 10.55 14.67 1.73
CA ILE A 136 10.83 15.84 0.89
C ILE A 136 10.50 17.06 1.73
N MET A 137 11.55 17.76 2.14
CA MET A 137 11.39 18.94 2.99
C MET A 137 10.98 20.12 2.14
N ASN A 138 9.85 20.72 2.46
CA ASN A 138 9.44 21.97 1.81
C ASN A 138 10.34 23.12 2.30
N LYS A 139 10.74 23.95 1.39
CA LYS A 139 11.55 25.13 1.70
C LYS A 139 10.67 26.32 2.01
#